data_150e9b50580ccd767e74606486033111
#
_entry.id   150e9b50580ccd767e74606486033111
#
_cell.length_a   1.000
_cell.length_b   1.000
_cell.length_c   1.000
_cell.angle_alpha   90.00
_cell.angle_beta   90.00
_cell.angle_gamma   90.00
#
_symmetry.space_group_name_H-M   'P 1'
#
loop_
_entity.id
_entity.type
_entity.pdbx_description
1 polymer ?
#
loop_
_entity_poly.entity_id
_entity_poly.type
_entity_poly.pdbx_seq_one_letter_code
_entity_poly.pdbx_strand_id
1 'polypeptide(L)'
;MKHFYKKSRKTFFACLLLLFSFTFKARATDLNAGELLFTGYHANASTTDAFSFVLLVNLSGTTIVSFTDNGWLSTNVFRAGEQTVTWTYTGTLVAGREITISGPSAGAGIAILSGSGTTIGSCTGSIPSFATSGDQIIAYRGTVGAPTLIAGLHMNVYSTDMGQCGNTTNAAWDPTCITDNANFSIMPLGLAAGVSATWIGTEGVGASEQDNARFNCPGPLLTAAQVRAAITNSANWTANSVAPPNFTLPSGCAYLGLVGLPLNLLSFNGNNNGNDISLAWQTTNEYNHQYFELEKSADGRSFSTITRTAAQGGFSYLPFDYRFRDAAPLRGANFYRLKMVSTTGAVKYSDIIKVIFGNSGKALLVSPNPALNEITVSTSSNNYNLLTIANMSGRVVLQEKLITNNQKVDISRLTPGQYTITVTGVGEKVVERLVVVR
;
A
#
# COMPACT_ATOMS: atom_id res chain seq x y z
N MET A 1 -84.09 0.13 3.85
CA MET A 1 -82.97 0.19 2.88
C MET A 1 -82.03 1.30 3.34
N LYS A 2 -80.97 0.99 4.01
CA LYS A 2 -79.92 1.89 4.40
C LYS A 2 -78.60 1.28 3.99
N HIS A 3 -77.90 1.88 3.04
CA HIS A 3 -76.58 1.52 2.58
C HIS A 3 -75.54 2.02 3.57
N PHE A 4 -74.71 1.16 4.09
CA PHE A 4 -73.50 1.48 4.87
C PHE A 4 -72.30 1.59 3.94
N TYR A 5 -71.71 2.75 3.83
CA TYR A 5 -70.44 2.99 3.17
C TYR A 5 -69.29 2.74 4.15
N LYS A 6 -68.47 1.74 3.86
CA LYS A 6 -67.30 1.38 4.63
C LYS A 6 -66.08 2.15 4.12
N LYS A 7 -65.66 3.18 4.86
CA LYS A 7 -64.42 3.97 4.59
C LYS A 7 -63.21 3.14 4.97
N SER A 8 -62.40 2.71 3.99
CA SER A 8 -61.10 2.11 4.18
C SER A 8 -60.07 3.20 4.53
N ARG A 9 -59.51 3.10 5.74
CA ARG A 9 -58.35 3.94 6.16
C ARG A 9 -57.09 3.22 5.64
N LYS A 10 -56.42 3.82 4.64
CA LYS A 10 -55.05 3.43 4.25
C LYS A 10 -54.09 4.11 5.23
N THR A 11 -53.48 3.30 6.10
CA THR A 11 -52.41 3.71 6.98
C THR A 11 -51.13 3.75 6.16
N PHE A 12 -50.61 4.94 5.93
CA PHE A 12 -49.27 5.14 5.33
C PHE A 12 -48.24 4.88 6.43
N PHE A 13 -47.52 3.77 6.35
CA PHE A 13 -46.29 3.55 7.13
C PHE A 13 -45.15 4.34 6.44
N ALA A 14 -44.82 5.50 6.98
CA ALA A 14 -43.61 6.20 6.64
C ALA A 14 -42.42 5.48 7.29
N CYS A 15 -41.68 4.70 6.52
CA CYS A 15 -40.43 4.09 6.96
C CYS A 15 -39.36 5.20 6.98
N LEU A 16 -39.11 5.74 8.18
CA LEU A 16 -38.03 6.70 8.42
C LEU A 16 -36.70 5.92 8.38
N LEU A 17 -36.01 5.94 7.24
CA LEU A 17 -34.64 5.44 7.13
C LEU A 17 -33.71 6.39 7.91
N LEU A 18 -33.41 6.05 9.15
CA LEU A 18 -32.29 6.65 9.90
C LEU A 18 -30.99 6.17 9.27
N LEU A 19 -30.43 6.99 8.40
CA LEU A 19 -29.04 6.88 7.95
C LEU A 19 -28.13 7.17 9.16
N PHE A 20 -27.78 6.13 9.89
CA PHE A 20 -26.64 6.20 10.80
C PHE A 20 -25.37 6.29 9.97
N SER A 21 -24.89 7.49 9.74
CA SER A 21 -23.51 7.71 9.30
C SER A 21 -22.58 7.31 10.45
N PHE A 22 -22.14 6.06 10.46
CA PHE A 22 -21.01 5.64 11.28
C PHE A 22 -19.76 6.33 10.73
N THR A 23 -19.43 7.48 11.27
CA THR A 23 -18.08 8.03 11.13
C THR A 23 -17.17 7.13 11.95
N PHE A 24 -16.55 6.15 11.31
CA PHE A 24 -15.39 5.47 11.89
C PHE A 24 -14.30 6.53 12.05
N LYS A 25 -14.16 7.09 13.26
CA LYS A 25 -12.93 7.79 13.61
C LYS A 25 -11.83 6.74 13.60
N ALA A 26 -10.93 6.82 12.64
CA ALA A 26 -9.72 6.03 12.65
C ALA A 26 -9.03 6.27 14.01
N ARG A 27 -8.89 5.20 14.81
CA ARG A 27 -8.19 5.26 16.08
C ARG A 27 -6.69 5.35 15.77
N ALA A 28 -5.98 6.22 16.48
CA ALA A 28 -4.52 6.27 16.42
C ALA A 28 -3.92 4.88 16.66
N THR A 29 -2.91 4.51 15.91
CA THR A 29 -2.17 3.28 16.14
C THR A 29 -1.06 3.56 17.15
N ASP A 30 -1.20 2.99 18.33
CA ASP A 30 -0.17 3.00 19.36
C ASP A 30 0.75 1.80 19.15
N LEU A 31 2.00 2.05 18.73
CA LEU A 31 2.99 1.01 18.53
C LEU A 31 3.50 0.44 19.87
N ASN A 32 3.63 -0.88 19.92
CA ASN A 32 4.20 -1.62 21.06
C ASN A 32 5.60 -2.14 20.73
N ALA A 33 6.28 -2.70 21.73
CA ALA A 33 7.61 -3.27 21.57
C ALA A 33 7.65 -4.35 20.46
N GLY A 34 8.55 -4.18 19.49
CA GLY A 34 8.72 -5.07 18.36
C GLY A 34 7.70 -4.92 17.23
N GLU A 35 6.88 -3.87 17.22
CA GLU A 35 5.99 -3.53 16.09
C GLU A 35 6.63 -2.57 15.09
N LEU A 36 7.80 -2.04 15.43
CA LEU A 36 8.75 -1.35 14.58
C LEU A 36 10.13 -1.93 14.87
N LEU A 37 10.97 -2.11 13.85
CA LEU A 37 12.37 -2.53 14.00
C LEU A 37 13.27 -1.72 13.08
N PHE A 38 14.47 -1.39 13.54
CA PHE A 38 15.48 -0.71 12.72
C PHE A 38 16.02 -1.66 11.65
N THR A 39 16.35 -1.10 10.48
CA THR A 39 16.87 -1.83 9.32
C THR A 39 18.18 -1.27 8.81
N GLY A 40 18.64 -0.17 9.39
CA GLY A 40 19.94 0.42 9.08
C GLY A 40 20.15 1.78 9.71
N TYR A 41 21.40 2.21 9.72
CA TYR A 41 21.79 3.57 10.09
C TYR A 41 23.10 3.96 9.43
N HIS A 42 23.34 5.26 9.31
CA HIS A 42 24.60 5.87 8.91
C HIS A 42 24.99 6.90 9.93
N ALA A 43 26.17 6.74 10.52
CA ALA A 43 26.87 7.77 11.27
C ALA A 43 27.86 8.44 10.31
N ASN A 44 27.45 9.53 9.68
CA ASN A 44 28.34 10.26 8.78
C ASN A 44 28.81 11.54 9.45
N ALA A 45 29.97 11.47 10.05
CA ALA A 45 30.58 12.51 10.90
C ALA A 45 30.65 13.91 10.28
N SER A 46 30.26 14.11 9.03
CA SER A 46 30.46 15.41 8.36
C SER A 46 29.22 16.07 7.77
N THR A 47 28.12 15.38 7.44
CA THR A 47 27.02 16.03 6.70
C THR A 47 25.60 15.54 6.97
N THR A 48 25.37 14.24 7.08
CA THR A 48 24.01 13.69 7.14
C THR A 48 23.97 12.34 7.87
N ASP A 49 23.26 12.32 8.97
CA ASP A 49 22.95 11.06 9.65
C ASP A 49 21.60 10.52 9.15
N ALA A 50 21.48 9.23 9.16
CA ALA A 50 20.27 8.58 8.69
C ALA A 50 20.03 7.24 9.40
N PHE A 51 18.77 6.89 9.55
CA PHE A 51 18.39 5.55 9.97
C PHE A 51 17.12 5.11 9.23
N SER A 52 16.96 3.80 9.11
CA SER A 52 15.76 3.22 8.52
C SER A 52 15.13 2.21 9.47
N PHE A 53 13.83 2.06 9.33
CA PHE A 53 13.03 1.12 10.10
C PHE A 53 11.89 0.54 9.28
N VAL A 54 11.42 -0.63 9.66
CA VAL A 54 10.25 -1.30 9.08
C VAL A 54 9.12 -1.36 10.10
N LEU A 55 7.89 -1.13 9.61
CA LEU A 55 6.66 -1.31 10.40
C LEU A 55 6.19 -2.76 10.31
N LEU A 56 5.89 -3.39 11.43
CA LEU A 56 5.39 -4.77 11.49
C LEU A 56 3.87 -4.86 11.68
N VAL A 57 3.21 -3.73 11.80
CA VAL A 57 1.75 -3.60 11.92
C VAL A 57 1.24 -2.50 11.00
N ASN A 58 -0.04 -2.56 10.66
CA ASN A 58 -0.69 -1.49 9.91
C ASN A 58 -0.90 -0.27 10.80
N LEU A 59 -0.60 0.91 10.26
CA LEU A 59 -0.97 2.17 10.90
C LEU A 59 -2.35 2.64 10.44
N SER A 60 -3.09 3.27 11.35
CA SER A 60 -4.35 3.96 11.07
C SER A 60 -4.51 5.18 11.99
N GLY A 61 -5.05 6.28 11.46
CA GLY A 61 -5.14 7.54 12.20
C GLY A 61 -3.79 8.22 12.38
N THR A 62 -3.54 8.84 13.53
CA THR A 62 -2.28 9.53 13.81
C THR A 62 -1.37 8.67 14.66
N THR A 63 -0.17 8.39 14.15
CA THR A 63 0.90 7.67 14.85
C THR A 63 2.05 8.64 15.10
N ILE A 64 2.58 8.64 16.32
CA ILE A 64 3.71 9.48 16.74
C ILE A 64 4.79 8.57 17.32
N VAL A 65 6.00 8.67 16.78
CA VAL A 65 7.17 7.92 17.25
C VAL A 65 8.34 8.87 17.40
N SER A 66 8.99 8.83 18.54
CA SER A 66 10.24 9.56 18.81
C SER A 66 11.42 8.60 18.71
N PHE A 67 12.51 9.06 18.13
CA PHE A 67 13.76 8.35 17.97
C PHE A 67 14.86 9.19 18.60
N THR A 68 15.66 8.56 19.45
CA THR A 68 16.72 9.26 20.20
C THR A 68 17.98 8.40 20.28
N ASP A 69 19.13 9.07 20.28
CA ASP A 69 20.45 8.52 20.60
C ASP A 69 20.74 8.58 22.11
N ASN A 70 19.88 9.21 22.92
CA ASN A 70 20.02 9.18 24.37
C ASN A 70 20.03 7.73 24.88
N GLY A 71 21.15 7.34 25.50
CA GLY A 71 21.30 6.01 26.10
C GLY A 71 20.33 5.78 27.25
N TRP A 72 20.04 4.51 27.53
CA TRP A 72 19.19 4.08 28.63
C TRP A 72 20.04 3.73 29.85
N LEU A 73 19.73 4.33 31.00
CA LEU A 73 20.47 4.19 32.24
C LEU A 73 19.94 3.04 33.13
N SER A 74 20.77 2.54 34.03
CA SER A 74 20.37 1.52 35.03
C SER A 74 19.27 1.98 35.98
N THR A 75 19.03 3.28 36.04
CA THR A 75 17.91 3.88 36.79
C THR A 75 16.57 3.84 36.03
N ASN A 76 16.53 3.19 34.85
CA ASN A 76 15.36 3.07 33.98
C ASN A 76 14.84 4.41 33.44
N VAL A 77 15.72 5.29 33.07
CA VAL A 77 15.42 6.56 32.39
C VAL A 77 16.40 6.77 31.24
N PHE A 78 16.02 7.61 30.28
CA PHE A 78 16.95 8.10 29.29
C PHE A 78 18.01 8.99 29.95
N ARG A 79 19.25 8.87 29.45
CA ARG A 79 20.25 9.93 29.63
C ARG A 79 19.72 11.21 29.02
N ALA A 80 20.21 12.35 29.46
CA ALA A 80 19.88 13.64 28.87
C ALA A 80 21.10 14.20 28.11
N GLY A 81 20.83 15.05 27.11
CA GLY A 81 21.84 15.84 26.45
C GLY A 81 22.07 15.52 24.97
N GLU A 82 21.42 14.49 24.45
CA GLU A 82 21.47 14.09 23.05
C GLU A 82 20.18 14.41 22.29
N GLN A 83 20.11 14.09 21.00
CA GLN A 83 19.06 14.54 20.12
C GLN A 83 17.85 13.61 20.12
N THR A 84 16.73 14.17 19.72
CA THR A 84 15.51 13.41 19.49
C THR A 84 14.78 13.96 18.27
N VAL A 85 14.45 13.10 17.32
CA VAL A 85 13.53 13.39 16.23
C VAL A 85 12.20 12.69 16.46
N THR A 86 11.11 13.41 16.30
CA THR A 86 9.76 12.87 16.40
C THR A 86 9.11 12.84 15.03
N TRP A 87 8.77 11.66 14.55
CA TRP A 87 8.01 11.44 13.34
C TRP A 87 6.51 11.33 13.65
N THR A 88 5.72 12.12 12.94
CA THR A 88 4.25 12.11 13.02
C THR A 88 3.67 11.75 11.66
N TYR A 89 2.87 10.71 11.61
CA TYR A 89 2.15 10.28 10.41
C TYR A 89 0.65 10.23 10.68
N THR A 90 -0.15 10.78 9.76
CA THR A 90 -1.61 10.70 9.82
C THR A 90 -2.13 10.06 8.54
N GLY A 91 -2.83 8.95 8.68
CA GLY A 91 -3.38 8.21 7.55
C GLY A 91 -3.39 6.69 7.79
N THR A 92 -3.42 5.95 6.71
CA THR A 92 -3.26 4.49 6.71
C THR A 92 -1.97 4.12 6.03
N LEU A 93 -1.16 3.31 6.70
CA LEU A 93 0.07 2.75 6.15
C LEU A 93 0.14 1.27 6.50
N VAL A 94 0.35 0.44 5.51
CA VAL A 94 0.38 -1.01 5.71
C VAL A 94 1.71 -1.47 6.29
N ALA A 95 1.68 -2.55 7.07
CA ALA A 95 2.87 -3.22 7.58
C ALA A 95 3.83 -3.62 6.44
N GLY A 96 5.11 -3.82 6.75
CA GLY A 96 6.15 -4.11 5.77
C GLY A 96 6.67 -2.89 5.02
N ARG A 97 6.23 -1.70 5.37
CA ARG A 97 6.80 -0.46 4.82
C ARG A 97 8.05 -0.08 5.58
N GLU A 98 9.11 0.13 4.82
CA GLU A 98 10.36 0.63 5.33
C GLU A 98 10.44 2.14 5.11
N ILE A 99 10.85 2.86 6.15
CA ILE A 99 10.93 4.31 6.16
C ILE A 99 12.36 4.69 6.55
N THR A 100 12.96 5.62 5.81
CA THR A 100 14.25 6.22 6.15
C THR A 100 14.02 7.63 6.65
N ILE A 101 14.55 7.95 7.82
CA ILE A 101 14.66 9.33 8.32
C ILE A 101 16.10 9.77 8.16
N SER A 102 16.31 10.91 7.50
CA SER A 102 17.62 11.47 7.24
C SER A 102 17.61 12.99 7.34
N GLY A 103 18.75 13.58 7.62
CA GLY A 103 18.94 15.03 7.70
C GLY A 103 20.33 15.40 8.14
N PRO A 104 20.67 16.71 8.15
CA PRO A 104 21.92 17.17 8.73
C PRO A 104 22.01 16.73 10.20
N SER A 105 23.19 16.31 10.64
CA SER A 105 23.44 15.97 12.04
C SER A 105 22.94 17.08 12.96
N ALA A 106 22.18 16.74 13.99
CA ALA A 106 21.46 17.65 14.88
C ALA A 106 20.51 18.64 14.16
N GLY A 107 20.17 18.40 12.88
CA GLY A 107 19.22 19.19 12.10
C GLY A 107 17.83 18.57 11.95
N ALA A 108 16.96 19.22 11.19
CA ALA A 108 15.62 18.73 10.92
C ALA A 108 15.64 17.45 10.05
N GLY A 109 14.84 16.45 10.42
CA GLY A 109 14.73 15.21 9.68
C GLY A 109 13.67 15.23 8.59
N ILE A 110 13.88 14.42 7.56
CA ILE A 110 12.89 14.12 6.52
C ILE A 110 12.66 12.60 6.50
N ALA A 111 11.39 12.19 6.60
CA ALA A 111 10.99 10.80 6.49
C ALA A 111 10.62 10.46 5.04
N ILE A 112 11.26 9.45 4.46
CA ILE A 112 11.07 9.02 3.08
C ILE A 112 10.64 7.55 3.07
N LEU A 113 9.57 7.26 2.35
CA LEU A 113 9.09 5.89 2.13
C LEU A 113 9.96 5.17 1.11
N SER A 114 10.48 4.01 1.50
CA SER A 114 11.28 3.15 0.63
C SER A 114 10.57 2.80 -0.67
N GLY A 115 11.32 2.81 -1.76
CA GLY A 115 10.88 2.43 -3.10
C GLY A 115 10.06 3.49 -3.85
N SER A 116 9.41 4.43 -3.17
CA SER A 116 8.68 5.52 -3.83
C SER A 116 9.41 6.86 -3.81
N GLY A 117 10.39 7.03 -2.91
CA GLY A 117 11.04 8.32 -2.66
C GLY A 117 10.10 9.41 -2.11
N THR A 118 8.88 9.03 -1.72
CA THR A 118 7.85 9.98 -1.27
C THR A 118 8.08 10.35 0.19
N THR A 119 8.02 11.64 0.50
CA THR A 119 8.00 12.11 1.89
C THR A 119 6.73 11.62 2.59
N ILE A 120 6.89 11.03 3.78
CA ILE A 120 5.79 10.43 4.53
C ILE A 120 5.74 10.96 5.97
N GLY A 121 4.64 11.64 6.30
CA GLY A 121 4.51 12.32 7.59
C GLY A 121 5.40 13.56 7.71
N SER A 122 5.59 14.01 8.93
CA SER A 122 6.44 15.15 9.28
C SER A 122 7.39 14.79 10.40
N CYS A 123 8.57 15.36 10.40
CA CYS A 123 9.55 15.24 11.47
C CYS A 123 9.69 16.59 12.21
N THR A 124 9.80 16.51 13.54
CA THR A 124 10.09 17.65 14.42
C THR A 124 11.22 17.29 15.37
N GLY A 125 11.93 18.28 15.90
CA GLY A 125 13.15 18.04 16.67
C GLY A 125 14.38 17.90 15.78
N SER A 126 15.42 17.25 16.27
CA SER A 126 16.70 17.10 15.58
C SER A 126 17.03 15.63 15.35
N ILE A 127 17.59 15.31 14.19
CA ILE A 127 18.13 13.98 13.89
C ILE A 127 19.18 13.62 14.95
N PRO A 128 19.18 12.41 15.50
CA PRO A 128 20.28 11.88 16.29
C PRO A 128 21.61 12.08 15.59
N SER A 129 22.62 12.53 16.35
CA SER A 129 23.99 12.73 15.85
C SER A 129 24.82 11.54 16.25
N PHE A 130 24.78 10.52 15.41
CA PHE A 130 25.47 9.26 15.72
C PHE A 130 26.97 9.42 15.79
N ALA A 131 27.52 8.98 16.91
CA ALA A 131 28.96 8.98 17.12
C ALA A 131 29.65 7.87 16.31
N THR A 132 30.81 8.18 15.72
CA THR A 132 31.67 7.20 15.06
C THR A 132 32.45 6.32 16.05
N SER A 133 32.22 6.48 17.34
CA SER A 133 32.73 5.63 18.43
C SER A 133 31.68 4.64 18.95
N GLY A 134 30.67 4.34 18.14
CA GLY A 134 29.53 3.53 18.53
C GLY A 134 28.43 4.38 19.18
N ASP A 135 27.21 3.94 19.08
CA ASP A 135 26.04 4.64 19.60
C ASP A 135 24.87 3.69 19.80
N GLN A 136 23.73 4.23 20.09
CA GLN A 136 22.45 3.55 20.15
C GLN A 136 21.36 4.39 19.47
N ILE A 137 20.26 3.75 19.10
CA ILE A 137 19.04 4.44 18.72
C ILE A 137 17.84 3.71 19.33
N ILE A 138 16.98 4.46 20.01
CA ILE A 138 15.82 3.94 20.71
C ILE A 138 14.56 4.62 20.17
N ALA A 139 13.60 3.81 19.71
CA ALA A 139 12.27 4.25 19.31
C ALA A 139 11.29 4.14 20.47
N TYR A 140 10.53 5.20 20.72
CA TYR A 140 9.55 5.23 21.80
C TYR A 140 8.35 6.12 21.42
N ARG A 141 7.26 5.98 22.18
CA ARG A 141 6.11 6.90 22.20
C ARG A 141 5.90 7.47 23.60
N GLY A 142 5.17 8.55 23.69
CA GLY A 142 4.98 9.29 24.94
C GLY A 142 6.06 10.34 25.16
N THR A 143 6.40 10.64 26.40
CA THR A 143 7.39 11.63 26.77
C THR A 143 8.70 10.99 27.22
N VAL A 144 9.80 11.72 27.19
CA VAL A 144 11.12 11.27 27.68
C VAL A 144 11.04 10.77 29.14
N GLY A 145 10.23 11.42 29.99
CA GLY A 145 10.05 11.05 31.40
C GLY A 145 9.11 9.86 31.63
N ALA A 146 8.31 9.48 30.63
CA ALA A 146 7.39 8.34 30.68
C ALA A 146 7.26 7.67 29.30
N PRO A 147 8.36 7.09 28.78
CA PRO A 147 8.36 6.49 27.45
C PRO A 147 7.69 5.13 27.44
N THR A 148 6.95 4.83 26.38
CA THR A 148 6.64 3.46 26.00
C THR A 148 7.62 3.03 24.91
N LEU A 149 8.52 2.13 25.22
CA LEU A 149 9.57 1.70 24.31
C LEU A 149 9.03 0.80 23.20
N ILE A 150 9.53 0.97 21.99
CA ILE A 150 9.08 0.25 20.78
C ILE A 150 10.20 -0.61 20.24
N ALA A 151 11.38 -0.06 20.02
CA ALA A 151 12.54 -0.76 19.47
C ALA A 151 13.84 -0.12 19.94
N GLY A 152 14.92 -0.91 19.90
CA GLY A 152 16.28 -0.45 20.15
C GLY A 152 17.27 -1.10 19.21
N LEU A 153 18.26 -0.32 18.79
CA LEU A 153 19.43 -0.75 18.05
C LEU A 153 20.67 -0.25 18.78
N HIS A 154 21.60 -1.15 19.08
CA HIS A 154 22.87 -0.82 19.74
C HIS A 154 24.04 -1.15 18.84
N MET A 155 24.93 -0.20 18.64
CA MET A 155 26.02 -0.21 17.64
C MET A 155 27.38 -0.31 18.25
N ASN A 156 27.48 -0.17 19.58
CA ASN A 156 28.73 -0.07 20.28
C ASN A 156 29.41 -1.44 20.45
N VAL A 157 30.72 -1.39 20.66
CA VAL A 157 31.54 -2.55 20.99
C VAL A 157 31.34 -2.95 22.43
N TYR A 158 31.14 -4.22 22.67
CA TYR A 158 31.40 -4.78 23.98
C TYR A 158 32.90 -5.05 24.13
N SER A 159 33.63 -4.14 24.77
CA SER A 159 35.04 -4.34 25.06
C SER A 159 35.21 -4.92 26.48
N THR A 160 35.84 -6.09 26.58
CA THR A 160 36.32 -6.62 27.86
C THR A 160 37.41 -5.74 28.48
N ASP A 161 38.01 -4.83 27.68
CA ASP A 161 39.06 -3.91 28.11
C ASP A 161 38.53 -2.72 28.90
N MET A 162 37.21 -2.50 28.90
CA MET A 162 36.59 -1.49 29.75
C MET A 162 36.63 -1.81 31.26
N GLY A 163 37.28 -2.93 31.64
CA GLY A 163 37.84 -3.25 32.94
C GLY A 163 36.94 -3.13 34.17
N GLN A 164 35.69 -2.80 34.04
CA GLN A 164 34.83 -2.39 35.14
C GLN A 164 33.68 -3.31 35.50
N CYS A 165 33.31 -4.22 34.60
CA CYS A 165 32.21 -5.14 34.85
C CYS A 165 32.66 -6.56 34.52
N GLY A 166 32.65 -7.40 35.50
CA GLY A 166 33.00 -8.83 35.30
C GLY A 166 32.24 -9.41 34.08
N ASN A 167 32.98 -10.17 33.29
CA ASN A 167 32.55 -10.81 32.06
C ASN A 167 31.11 -11.36 32.13
N THR A 168 30.14 -10.63 31.57
CA THR A 168 28.81 -11.13 31.41
C THR A 168 28.65 -11.51 29.94
N THR A 169 28.48 -12.81 29.70
CA THR A 169 28.37 -13.46 28.39
C THR A 169 27.15 -13.04 27.57
N ASN A 170 26.49 -11.96 27.89
CA ASN A 170 25.32 -11.44 27.19
C ASN A 170 25.60 -10.05 26.59
N ALA A 171 26.44 -10.02 25.70
CA ALA A 171 27.09 -8.99 24.99
C ALA A 171 26.23 -8.13 24.02
N ALA A 172 24.95 -8.16 24.09
CA ALA A 172 24.11 -7.42 23.14
C ALA A 172 23.93 -5.94 23.48
N TRP A 173 24.09 -5.56 24.74
CA TRP A 173 23.93 -4.20 25.26
C TRP A 173 24.85 -4.01 26.45
N ASP A 174 25.18 -2.77 26.78
CA ASP A 174 26.11 -2.50 27.85
C ASP A 174 25.65 -3.03 29.20
N PRO A 175 26.56 -3.52 30.04
CA PRO A 175 26.20 -4.02 31.36
C PRO A 175 25.80 -2.89 32.30
N THR A 176 24.94 -3.19 33.27
CA THR A 176 24.35 -2.22 34.22
C THR A 176 25.32 -1.49 35.12
N CYS A 177 26.59 -1.87 35.14
CA CYS A 177 27.64 -1.29 35.98
C CYS A 177 28.47 -0.20 35.28
N ILE A 178 28.20 0.08 34.01
CA ILE A 178 28.95 1.10 33.27
C ILE A 178 28.53 2.49 33.76
N THR A 179 29.51 3.34 34.00
CA THR A 179 29.33 4.75 34.31
C THR A 179 28.88 5.52 33.09
N ASP A 180 28.03 6.49 33.32
CA ASP A 180 27.39 7.36 32.34
C ASP A 180 28.35 7.91 31.29
N ASN A 181 28.22 7.45 30.05
CA ASN A 181 28.95 7.91 28.88
C ASN A 181 27.98 7.98 27.71
N ALA A 182 28.12 9.01 26.86
CA ALA A 182 27.23 9.29 25.74
C ALA A 182 27.01 8.12 24.80
N ASN A 183 28.00 7.26 24.62
CA ASN A 183 27.98 6.15 23.68
C ASN A 183 27.49 4.82 24.27
N PHE A 184 27.10 4.82 25.57
CA PHE A 184 26.68 3.59 26.26
C PHE A 184 25.19 3.58 26.56
N SER A 185 24.57 2.42 26.40
CA SER A 185 23.19 2.16 26.76
C SER A 185 23.02 0.74 27.28
N ILE A 186 22.46 0.57 28.44
CA ILE A 186 21.96 -0.75 28.82
C ILE A 186 20.71 -1.04 28.00
N MET A 187 20.36 -2.33 27.90
CA MET A 187 19.10 -2.71 27.21
C MET A 187 17.93 -2.14 28.00
N PRO A 188 17.08 -1.30 27.36
CA PRO A 188 15.98 -0.66 28.07
C PRO A 188 14.96 -1.67 28.61
N LEU A 189 14.54 -1.46 29.86
CA LEU A 189 13.48 -2.26 30.45
C LEU A 189 12.19 -2.15 29.63
N GLY A 190 11.68 -3.28 29.13
CA GLY A 190 10.50 -3.33 28.24
C GLY A 190 10.85 -3.67 26.80
N LEU A 191 12.14 -3.65 26.44
CA LEU A 191 12.63 -4.24 25.20
C LEU A 191 13.17 -5.65 25.49
N ALA A 192 13.24 -6.49 24.44
CA ALA A 192 13.73 -7.85 24.55
C ALA A 192 14.61 -8.19 23.35
N ALA A 193 15.78 -8.79 23.62
CA ALA A 193 16.66 -9.34 22.60
C ALA A 193 15.92 -10.39 21.76
N GLY A 194 16.12 -10.38 20.45
CA GLY A 194 15.41 -11.26 19.53
C GLY A 194 13.97 -10.87 19.21
N VAL A 195 13.43 -9.81 19.82
CA VAL A 195 12.04 -9.35 19.62
C VAL A 195 11.95 -7.87 19.24
N SER A 196 12.58 -7.00 20.03
CA SER A 196 12.49 -5.55 19.90
C SER A 196 13.82 -4.82 20.10
N ALA A 197 14.87 -5.54 20.50
CA ALA A 197 16.21 -5.05 20.66
C ALA A 197 17.19 -5.81 19.77
N THR A 198 17.99 -5.06 19.01
CA THR A 198 19.01 -5.56 18.11
C THR A 198 20.37 -5.00 18.53
N TRP A 199 21.39 -5.86 18.51
CA TRP A 199 22.78 -5.46 18.68
C TRP A 199 23.58 -5.90 17.45
N ILE A 200 24.40 -5.01 16.93
CA ILE A 200 25.21 -5.21 15.72
C ILE A 200 26.70 -4.90 15.94
N GLY A 201 27.09 -4.60 17.16
CA GLY A 201 28.48 -4.44 17.53
C GLY A 201 29.28 -5.74 17.37
N THR A 202 30.57 -5.68 17.57
CA THR A 202 31.48 -6.83 17.56
C THR A 202 32.03 -7.11 18.95
N GLU A 203 32.37 -8.36 19.23
CA GLU A 203 32.96 -8.80 20.50
C GLU A 203 34.45 -9.08 20.38
N GLY A 204 35.20 -8.89 21.45
CA GLY A 204 36.53 -9.38 21.64
C GLY A 204 37.65 -8.32 21.52
N VAL A 205 38.89 -8.81 21.69
CA VAL A 205 40.09 -7.96 21.59
C VAL A 205 40.24 -7.45 20.15
N GLY A 206 40.31 -6.13 19.97
CA GLY A 206 40.38 -5.51 18.65
C GLY A 206 39.02 -5.38 17.94
N ALA A 207 37.91 -5.61 18.66
CA ALA A 207 36.59 -5.29 18.18
C ALA A 207 36.47 -3.77 17.90
N SER A 208 35.72 -3.42 16.88
CA SER A 208 35.43 -2.01 16.52
C SER A 208 33.93 -1.77 16.56
N GLU A 209 33.58 -0.60 17.04
CA GLU A 209 32.25 -0.06 16.87
C GLU A 209 31.84 -0.04 15.39
N GLN A 210 30.53 -0.02 15.15
CA GLN A 210 30.03 0.03 13.80
C GLN A 210 29.44 1.43 13.53
N ASP A 211 30.07 2.18 12.62
CA ASP A 211 29.61 3.52 12.25
C ASP A 211 28.39 3.45 11.33
N ASN A 212 28.31 2.38 10.58
CA ASN A 212 27.27 2.21 9.57
C ASN A 212 26.83 0.76 9.51
N ALA A 213 25.53 0.53 9.42
CA ALA A 213 25.02 -0.82 9.19
C ALA A 213 23.71 -0.84 8.42
N ARG A 214 23.52 -1.92 7.69
CA ARG A 214 22.30 -2.22 6.95
C ARG A 214 21.94 -3.70 7.12
N PHE A 215 20.67 -3.93 7.36
CA PHE A 215 20.09 -5.28 7.33
C PHE A 215 20.11 -5.86 5.92
N ASN A 216 20.61 -7.07 5.78
CA ASN A 216 20.59 -7.86 4.56
C ASN A 216 19.48 -8.88 4.62
N CYS A 217 18.63 -8.90 3.61
CA CYS A 217 17.56 -9.89 3.55
C CYS A 217 18.11 -11.30 3.36
N PRO A 218 17.88 -12.22 4.29
CA PRO A 218 18.25 -13.64 4.08
C PRO A 218 17.31 -14.32 3.07
N GLY A 219 16.27 -13.64 2.61
CA GLY A 219 15.25 -14.13 1.70
C GLY A 219 13.89 -13.46 1.93
N PRO A 220 12.82 -13.94 1.31
CA PRO A 220 11.48 -13.40 1.53
C PRO A 220 11.04 -13.56 2.98
N LEU A 221 10.69 -12.47 3.65
CA LEU A 221 10.21 -12.45 5.03
C LEU A 221 8.68 -12.32 5.05
N LEU A 222 7.99 -13.38 5.43
CA LEU A 222 6.56 -13.57 5.22
C LEU A 222 5.71 -13.22 6.45
N THR A 223 6.29 -13.22 7.64
CA THR A 223 5.56 -12.94 8.88
C THR A 223 6.34 -11.97 9.77
N ALA A 224 5.63 -11.27 10.65
CA ALA A 224 6.26 -10.40 11.64
C ALA A 224 7.28 -11.17 12.52
N ALA A 225 7.01 -12.43 12.82
CA ALA A 225 7.92 -13.27 13.59
C ALA A 225 9.23 -13.55 12.83
N GLN A 226 9.13 -13.86 11.52
CA GLN A 226 10.30 -14.06 10.67
C GLN A 226 11.12 -12.77 10.50
N VAL A 227 10.43 -11.62 10.33
CA VAL A 227 11.11 -10.32 10.26
C VAL A 227 11.84 -10.03 11.55
N ARG A 228 11.22 -10.22 12.71
CA ARG A 228 11.88 -10.03 14.01
C ARG A 228 13.09 -10.92 14.14
N ALA A 229 12.93 -12.22 13.93
CA ALA A 229 14.03 -13.19 14.02
C ALA A 229 15.19 -12.88 13.06
N ALA A 230 14.88 -12.39 11.85
CA ALA A 230 15.89 -12.03 10.87
C ALA A 230 16.64 -10.74 11.23
N ILE A 231 15.91 -9.67 11.58
CA ILE A 231 16.50 -8.36 11.90
C ILE A 231 17.31 -8.41 13.20
N THR A 232 16.83 -9.12 14.20
CA THR A 232 17.53 -9.23 15.50
C THR A 232 18.70 -10.21 15.49
N ASN A 233 18.96 -10.88 14.38
CA ASN A 233 20.15 -11.70 14.18
C ASN A 233 21.25 -10.85 13.50
N SER A 234 22.31 -10.52 14.24
CA SER A 234 23.44 -9.73 13.75
C SER A 234 24.14 -10.32 12.52
N ALA A 235 24.10 -11.62 12.34
CA ALA A 235 24.66 -12.30 11.15
C ALA A 235 23.97 -11.87 9.82
N ASN A 236 22.78 -11.28 9.88
CA ASN A 236 22.05 -10.77 8.73
C ASN A 236 22.34 -9.29 8.44
N TRP A 237 23.40 -8.73 9.00
CA TRP A 237 23.74 -7.32 8.81
C TRP A 237 25.08 -7.18 8.08
N THR A 238 25.17 -6.19 7.21
CA THR A 238 26.46 -5.64 6.75
C THR A 238 26.73 -4.40 7.55
N ALA A 239 27.89 -4.36 8.20
CA ALA A 239 28.32 -3.22 9.00
C ALA A 239 29.75 -2.86 8.66
N ASN A 240 30.13 -1.59 8.87
CA ASN A 240 31.50 -1.11 8.78
C ASN A 240 31.74 0.07 9.72
N SER A 241 33.01 0.28 10.06
CA SER A 241 33.51 1.40 10.87
C SER A 241 34.24 2.46 10.00
N VAL A 242 33.81 2.63 8.74
CA VAL A 242 34.44 3.56 7.78
C VAL A 242 33.38 4.49 7.18
N ALA A 243 33.56 5.78 7.30
CA ALA A 243 32.75 6.79 6.63
C ALA A 243 33.42 7.25 5.30
N PRO A 244 32.70 7.48 4.20
CA PRO A 244 31.24 7.30 4.06
C PRO A 244 30.84 5.82 3.93
N PRO A 245 29.57 5.46 4.25
CA PRO A 245 29.11 4.08 4.14
C PRO A 245 29.16 3.60 2.67
N ASN A 246 29.55 2.34 2.49
CA ASN A 246 29.61 1.71 1.17
C ASN A 246 28.30 1.09 0.72
N PHE A 247 27.20 1.38 1.39
CA PHE A 247 25.84 0.93 1.08
C PHE A 247 24.83 2.04 1.31
N THR A 248 23.67 1.89 0.71
CA THR A 248 22.56 2.86 0.82
C THR A 248 21.48 2.36 1.77
N LEU A 249 20.83 3.31 2.45
CA LEU A 249 19.55 3.05 3.13
C LEU A 249 18.38 3.41 2.18
N PRO A 250 17.26 2.75 2.32
CA PRO A 250 16.90 1.64 3.22
C PRO A 250 17.50 0.30 2.79
N SER A 251 17.20 -0.77 3.55
CA SER A 251 17.70 -2.13 3.28
C SER A 251 17.28 -2.67 1.92
N GLY A 252 16.16 -2.18 1.36
CA GLY A 252 15.56 -2.67 0.13
C GLY A 252 14.91 -4.04 0.26
N CYS A 253 14.66 -4.49 1.49
CA CYS A 253 14.03 -5.76 1.78
C CYS A 253 12.56 -5.79 1.38
N ALA A 254 12.12 -6.92 0.86
CA ALA A 254 10.72 -7.19 0.62
C ALA A 254 10.10 -7.90 1.85
N TYR A 255 9.38 -7.14 2.67
CA TYR A 255 8.67 -7.65 3.86
C TYR A 255 7.26 -8.11 3.48
N LEU A 256 7.17 -9.17 2.69
CA LEU A 256 6.00 -9.52 1.88
C LEU A 256 4.81 -10.06 2.68
N GLY A 257 5.05 -10.72 3.79
CA GLY A 257 3.97 -11.35 4.56
C GLY A 257 3.31 -10.47 5.60
N LEU A 258 3.86 -9.30 5.85
CA LEU A 258 3.26 -8.32 6.76
C LEU A 258 2.16 -7.52 6.08
N VAL A 259 2.22 -7.49 4.77
CA VAL A 259 1.28 -6.79 3.93
C VAL A 259 0.23 -7.78 3.48
N GLY A 260 -0.83 -7.92 4.23
CA GLY A 260 -2.08 -8.44 3.69
C GLY A 260 -2.68 -7.41 2.73
N LEU A 261 -1.89 -6.91 1.78
CA LEU A 261 -2.44 -6.10 0.70
C LEU A 261 -3.27 -7.03 -0.17
N PRO A 262 -4.58 -6.77 -0.26
CA PRO A 262 -5.36 -7.45 -1.27
C PRO A 262 -4.73 -7.11 -2.63
N LEU A 263 -4.63 -8.10 -3.50
CA LEU A 263 -4.35 -7.89 -4.92
C LEU A 263 -5.07 -6.63 -5.39
N ASN A 264 -4.31 -5.70 -5.96
CA ASN A 264 -4.89 -4.51 -6.55
C ASN A 264 -5.04 -4.72 -8.05
N LEU A 265 -6.28 -4.90 -8.49
CA LEU A 265 -6.63 -4.91 -9.90
C LEU A 265 -6.66 -3.47 -10.40
N LEU A 266 -5.68 -3.11 -11.24
CA LEU A 266 -5.56 -1.76 -11.79
C LEU A 266 -6.52 -1.54 -12.96
N SER A 267 -6.69 -2.58 -13.80
CA SER A 267 -7.59 -2.52 -14.95
C SER A 267 -8.08 -3.91 -15.34
N PHE A 268 -9.28 -3.98 -15.91
CA PHE A 268 -9.81 -5.14 -16.61
C PHE A 268 -10.63 -4.67 -17.79
N ASN A 269 -10.19 -4.99 -18.99
CA ASN A 269 -10.76 -4.50 -20.24
C ASN A 269 -10.97 -5.63 -21.25
N GLY A 270 -11.95 -5.43 -22.15
CA GLY A 270 -12.22 -6.36 -23.24
C GLY A 270 -12.49 -5.63 -24.55
N ASN A 271 -11.89 -6.08 -25.64
CA ASN A 271 -12.03 -5.50 -26.97
C ASN A 271 -12.51 -6.55 -27.97
N ASN A 272 -13.50 -6.19 -28.80
CA ASN A 272 -13.93 -6.98 -29.93
C ASN A 272 -13.02 -6.72 -31.13
N ASN A 273 -12.35 -7.77 -31.63
CA ASN A 273 -11.45 -7.70 -32.80
C ASN A 273 -12.12 -8.19 -34.09
N GLY A 274 -13.43 -8.41 -34.11
CA GLY A 274 -14.20 -8.92 -35.23
C GLY A 274 -14.29 -10.45 -35.29
N ASN A 275 -13.20 -11.17 -35.05
CA ASN A 275 -13.17 -12.64 -35.06
C ASN A 275 -13.07 -13.25 -33.65
N ASP A 276 -12.71 -12.47 -32.66
CA ASP A 276 -12.52 -12.85 -31.25
C ASP A 276 -12.71 -11.65 -30.32
N ILE A 277 -12.68 -11.93 -29.04
CA ILE A 277 -12.61 -10.88 -28.00
C ILE A 277 -11.28 -11.02 -27.28
N SER A 278 -10.47 -9.95 -27.30
CA SER A 278 -9.28 -9.85 -26.48
C SER A 278 -9.62 -9.27 -25.11
N LEU A 279 -9.14 -9.91 -24.06
CA LEU A 279 -9.29 -9.51 -22.68
C LEU A 279 -7.91 -9.22 -22.12
N ALA A 280 -7.78 -8.12 -21.38
CA ALA A 280 -6.53 -7.73 -20.73
C ALA A 280 -6.80 -7.20 -19.33
N TRP A 281 -5.92 -7.52 -18.39
CA TRP A 281 -5.96 -6.96 -17.05
C TRP A 281 -4.56 -6.67 -16.54
N GLN A 282 -4.49 -5.72 -15.64
CA GLN A 282 -3.26 -5.33 -14.95
C GLN A 282 -3.48 -5.41 -13.45
N THR A 283 -2.48 -5.88 -12.76
CA THR A 283 -2.48 -6.00 -11.32
C THR A 283 -1.19 -5.46 -10.72
N THR A 284 -1.24 -5.14 -9.43
CA THR A 284 -0.04 -4.93 -8.61
C THR A 284 -0.18 -5.72 -7.31
N ASN A 285 0.95 -6.03 -6.67
CA ASN A 285 0.97 -6.73 -5.38
C ASN A 285 0.25 -8.07 -5.40
N GLU A 286 0.73 -9.00 -6.22
CA GLU A 286 0.17 -10.36 -6.32
C GLU A 286 0.64 -11.30 -5.20
N TYR A 287 1.21 -10.73 -4.16
CA TYR A 287 1.63 -11.51 -3.01
C TYR A 287 0.44 -12.22 -2.35
N ASN A 288 0.62 -13.49 -1.99
CA ASN A 288 -0.45 -14.37 -1.52
C ASN A 288 -1.60 -14.58 -2.53
N HIS A 289 -1.38 -14.27 -3.80
CA HIS A 289 -2.34 -14.57 -4.87
C HIS A 289 -1.91 -15.84 -5.61
N GLN A 290 -2.87 -16.74 -5.84
CA GLN A 290 -2.55 -18.04 -6.43
C GLN A 290 -2.82 -18.03 -7.94
N TYR A 291 -4.03 -17.60 -8.33
CA TYR A 291 -4.43 -17.56 -9.74
C TYR A 291 -5.64 -16.65 -9.95
N PHE A 292 -5.86 -16.33 -11.22
CA PHE A 292 -7.06 -15.70 -11.75
C PHE A 292 -7.89 -16.74 -12.51
N GLU A 293 -9.18 -16.78 -12.29
CA GLU A 293 -10.15 -17.43 -13.16
C GLU A 293 -10.89 -16.35 -13.93
N LEU A 294 -10.75 -16.39 -15.27
CA LEU A 294 -11.55 -15.54 -16.14
C LEU A 294 -12.87 -16.25 -16.38
N GLU A 295 -13.95 -15.61 -16.00
CA GLU A 295 -15.29 -16.14 -16.12
C GLU A 295 -16.09 -15.39 -17.18
N LYS A 296 -16.94 -16.13 -17.91
CA LYS A 296 -17.81 -15.64 -19.00
C LYS A 296 -19.26 -15.94 -18.71
N SER A 297 -20.14 -15.05 -19.16
CA SER A 297 -21.59 -15.19 -19.03
C SER A 297 -22.30 -14.64 -20.26
N ALA A 298 -23.44 -15.23 -20.61
CA ALA A 298 -24.36 -14.75 -21.65
C ALA A 298 -25.37 -13.71 -21.11
N ASP A 299 -25.68 -13.78 -19.81
CA ASP A 299 -26.77 -13.02 -19.18
C ASP A 299 -26.28 -12.04 -18.09
N GLY A 300 -24.97 -12.04 -17.78
CA GLY A 300 -24.36 -11.26 -16.71
C GLY A 300 -24.71 -11.75 -15.29
N ARG A 301 -25.31 -12.94 -15.16
CA ARG A 301 -25.72 -13.56 -13.89
C ARG A 301 -25.05 -14.90 -13.65
N SER A 302 -25.15 -15.80 -14.62
CA SER A 302 -24.59 -17.15 -14.57
C SER A 302 -23.23 -17.15 -15.26
N PHE A 303 -22.14 -17.32 -14.47
CA PHE A 303 -20.78 -17.29 -14.96
C PHE A 303 -20.15 -18.67 -14.98
N SER A 304 -19.35 -18.95 -16.00
CA SER A 304 -18.52 -20.15 -16.10
C SER A 304 -17.07 -19.76 -16.38
N THR A 305 -16.14 -20.49 -15.76
CA THR A 305 -14.69 -20.28 -15.97
C THR A 305 -14.32 -20.70 -17.39
N ILE A 306 -13.66 -19.81 -18.13
CA ILE A 306 -13.16 -20.09 -19.49
C ILE A 306 -11.64 -20.29 -19.51
N THR A 307 -10.91 -19.76 -18.54
CA THR A 307 -9.48 -20.01 -18.35
C THR A 307 -9.07 -19.75 -16.92
N ARG A 308 -7.94 -20.38 -16.54
CA ARG A 308 -7.22 -20.10 -15.29
C ARG A 308 -5.81 -19.68 -15.63
N THR A 309 -5.35 -18.57 -15.06
CA THR A 309 -4.00 -18.04 -15.22
C THR A 309 -3.35 -17.94 -13.86
N ALA A 310 -2.18 -18.56 -13.68
CA ALA A 310 -1.42 -18.43 -12.44
C ALA A 310 -1.02 -16.95 -12.24
N ALA A 311 -1.05 -16.49 -10.99
CA ALA A 311 -0.44 -15.22 -10.64
C ALA A 311 1.07 -15.29 -10.93
N GLN A 312 1.65 -14.18 -11.41
CA GLN A 312 3.11 -14.10 -11.61
C GLN A 312 3.83 -14.09 -10.26
N GLY A 313 3.09 -13.70 -9.22
CA GLY A 313 3.55 -13.76 -7.83
C GLY A 313 4.50 -12.62 -7.47
N GLY A 314 4.67 -12.43 -6.19
CA GLY A 314 5.64 -11.47 -5.66
C GLY A 314 5.10 -10.05 -5.51
N PHE A 315 5.97 -9.22 -4.95
CA PHE A 315 5.79 -7.78 -4.83
C PHE A 315 6.43 -7.10 -6.03
N SER A 316 5.68 -6.28 -6.75
CA SER A 316 6.23 -5.46 -7.83
C SER A 316 5.63 -4.06 -7.75
N TYR A 317 6.46 -3.04 -7.91
CA TYR A 317 6.02 -1.67 -8.12
C TYR A 317 5.54 -1.43 -9.56
N LEU A 318 5.94 -2.31 -10.50
CA LEU A 318 5.45 -2.30 -11.87
C LEU A 318 4.22 -3.19 -11.98
N PRO A 319 3.26 -2.82 -12.82
CA PRO A 319 2.10 -3.67 -13.09
C PRO A 319 2.52 -5.02 -13.69
N PHE A 320 1.81 -6.06 -13.29
CA PHE A 320 1.80 -7.35 -14.00
C PHE A 320 0.73 -7.30 -15.07
N ASP A 321 1.10 -7.62 -16.29
CA ASP A 321 0.22 -7.61 -17.46
C ASP A 321 -0.24 -9.02 -17.80
N TYR A 322 -1.55 -9.16 -18.04
CA TYR A 322 -2.20 -10.40 -18.45
C TYR A 322 -3.06 -10.19 -19.68
N ARG A 323 -3.11 -11.19 -20.52
CA ARG A 323 -3.94 -11.18 -21.73
C ARG A 323 -4.56 -12.54 -21.96
N PHE A 324 -5.78 -12.55 -22.46
CA PHE A 324 -6.49 -13.74 -22.89
C PHE A 324 -7.27 -13.44 -24.15
N ARG A 325 -7.38 -14.43 -25.03
CA ARG A 325 -8.16 -14.37 -26.26
C ARG A 325 -9.32 -15.34 -26.18
N ASP A 326 -10.55 -14.83 -26.11
CA ASP A 326 -11.75 -15.63 -26.29
C ASP A 326 -11.96 -15.85 -27.80
N ALA A 327 -11.59 -17.02 -28.29
CA ALA A 327 -11.70 -17.38 -29.71
C ALA A 327 -13.13 -17.82 -30.11
N ALA A 328 -14.01 -18.02 -29.15
CA ALA A 328 -15.39 -18.46 -29.39
C ALA A 328 -16.39 -17.60 -28.58
N PRO A 329 -16.44 -16.28 -28.83
CA PRO A 329 -17.42 -15.42 -28.15
C PRO A 329 -18.84 -15.73 -28.66
N LEU A 330 -19.82 -15.51 -27.78
CA LEU A 330 -21.23 -15.61 -28.14
C LEU A 330 -21.62 -14.44 -29.03
N ARG A 331 -22.49 -14.65 -30.00
CA ARG A 331 -23.08 -13.54 -30.75
C ARG A 331 -23.92 -12.65 -29.80
N GLY A 332 -23.73 -11.34 -29.89
CA GLY A 332 -24.38 -10.40 -29.02
C GLY A 332 -23.53 -10.05 -27.77
N ALA A 333 -24.19 -9.89 -26.65
CA ALA A 333 -23.53 -9.50 -25.41
C ALA A 333 -22.75 -10.66 -24.78
N ASN A 334 -21.50 -10.42 -24.46
CA ASN A 334 -20.65 -11.28 -23.64
C ASN A 334 -20.28 -10.51 -22.39
N PHE A 335 -20.46 -11.11 -21.23
CA PHE A 335 -20.11 -10.55 -19.95
C PHE A 335 -18.92 -11.32 -19.41
N TYR A 336 -17.91 -10.59 -18.90
CA TYR A 336 -16.72 -11.18 -18.30
C TYR A 336 -16.46 -10.59 -16.94
N ARG A 337 -15.87 -11.40 -16.06
CA ARG A 337 -15.32 -10.97 -14.78
C ARG A 337 -14.09 -11.79 -14.43
N LEU A 338 -13.24 -11.25 -13.59
CA LEU A 338 -12.14 -11.98 -12.99
C LEU A 338 -12.54 -12.46 -11.60
N LYS A 339 -12.32 -13.72 -11.32
CA LYS A 339 -12.32 -14.32 -10.00
C LYS A 339 -10.88 -14.47 -9.56
N MET A 340 -10.50 -13.73 -8.54
CA MET A 340 -9.16 -13.65 -8.00
C MET A 340 -9.09 -14.54 -6.76
N VAL A 341 -8.19 -15.54 -6.76
CA VAL A 341 -8.08 -16.56 -5.70
C VAL A 341 -6.72 -16.46 -5.02
N SER A 342 -6.74 -16.27 -3.70
CA SER A 342 -5.53 -16.21 -2.88
C SER A 342 -4.97 -17.62 -2.58
N THR A 343 -3.72 -17.68 -2.10
CA THR A 343 -3.08 -18.93 -1.62
C THR A 343 -3.81 -19.54 -0.42
N THR A 344 -4.61 -18.76 0.32
CA THR A 344 -5.45 -19.22 1.43
C THR A 344 -6.85 -19.66 0.99
N GLY A 345 -7.15 -19.55 -0.33
CA GLY A 345 -8.47 -19.87 -0.88
C GLY A 345 -9.48 -18.72 -0.77
N ALA A 346 -9.12 -17.55 -0.26
CA ALA A 346 -10.02 -16.39 -0.25
C ALA A 346 -10.28 -15.90 -1.69
N VAL A 347 -11.52 -15.51 -1.97
CA VAL A 347 -11.99 -15.13 -3.31
C VAL A 347 -12.43 -13.67 -3.33
N LYS A 348 -12.02 -12.94 -4.38
CA LYS A 348 -12.51 -11.60 -4.73
C LYS A 348 -12.90 -11.58 -6.20
N TYR A 349 -13.89 -10.77 -6.58
CA TYR A 349 -14.30 -10.58 -7.97
C TYR A 349 -14.01 -9.16 -8.44
N SER A 350 -13.73 -9.02 -9.76
CA SER A 350 -13.72 -7.73 -10.44
C SER A 350 -15.15 -7.25 -10.71
N ASP A 351 -15.26 -6.01 -11.16
CA ASP A 351 -16.45 -5.54 -11.86
C ASP A 351 -16.69 -6.39 -13.13
N ILE A 352 -17.95 -6.47 -13.54
CA ILE A 352 -18.36 -7.16 -14.76
C ILE A 352 -18.18 -6.21 -15.93
N ILE A 353 -17.43 -6.63 -16.95
CA ILE A 353 -17.34 -5.93 -18.22
C ILE A 353 -18.25 -6.58 -19.26
N LYS A 354 -18.80 -5.78 -20.16
CA LYS A 354 -19.68 -6.23 -21.25
C LYS A 354 -19.02 -5.91 -22.60
N VAL A 355 -18.88 -6.91 -23.45
CA VAL A 355 -18.38 -6.77 -24.82
C VAL A 355 -19.41 -7.31 -25.81
N ILE A 356 -19.75 -6.56 -26.83
CA ILE A 356 -20.66 -6.98 -27.89
C ILE A 356 -19.84 -7.66 -29.01
N PHE A 357 -20.23 -8.88 -29.41
CA PHE A 357 -19.56 -9.63 -30.45
C PHE A 357 -20.51 -10.04 -31.57
N GLY A 358 -20.08 -9.85 -32.82
CA GLY A 358 -20.89 -10.14 -34.00
C GLY A 358 -22.05 -9.17 -34.18
N ASN A 359 -22.75 -9.29 -35.31
CA ASN A 359 -23.96 -8.50 -35.57
C ASN A 359 -25.12 -8.99 -34.68
N SER A 360 -25.31 -8.36 -33.52
CA SER A 360 -26.52 -8.53 -32.69
C SER A 360 -27.72 -7.73 -33.21
N GLY A 361 -27.80 -7.50 -34.50
CA GLY A 361 -28.85 -6.66 -35.12
C GLY A 361 -28.72 -5.16 -34.87
N LYS A 362 -27.88 -4.73 -33.91
CA LYS A 362 -27.57 -3.32 -33.65
C LYS A 362 -26.07 -3.10 -33.71
N ALA A 363 -25.64 -2.32 -34.71
CA ALA A 363 -24.24 -1.95 -34.87
C ALA A 363 -23.75 -0.94 -33.82
N LEU A 364 -24.66 -0.36 -33.05
CA LEU A 364 -24.43 0.59 -31.97
C LEU A 364 -25.35 0.26 -30.78
N LEU A 365 -24.76 0.13 -29.59
CA LEU A 365 -25.48 0.04 -28.32
C LEU A 365 -25.05 1.17 -27.39
N VAL A 366 -26.01 1.82 -26.74
CA VAL A 366 -25.79 2.89 -25.78
C VAL A 366 -26.41 2.50 -24.46
N SER A 367 -25.63 2.48 -23.39
CA SER A 367 -26.12 2.12 -22.05
C SER A 367 -25.39 2.88 -20.95
N PRO A 368 -26.06 3.25 -19.83
CA PRO A 368 -27.50 3.18 -19.65
C PRO A 368 -28.25 4.09 -20.62
N ASN A 369 -29.48 3.75 -20.96
CA ASN A 369 -30.40 4.58 -21.70
C ASN A 369 -31.84 4.31 -21.20
N PRO A 370 -32.46 5.21 -20.41
CA PRO A 370 -32.05 6.58 -20.08
C PRO A 370 -30.75 6.70 -19.28
N ALA A 371 -30.04 7.81 -19.47
CA ALA A 371 -28.73 8.09 -18.90
C ALA A 371 -28.74 9.32 -17.99
N LEU A 372 -27.86 9.35 -16.99
CA LEU A 372 -27.68 10.50 -16.07
C LEU A 372 -26.48 11.36 -16.49
N ASN A 373 -25.28 10.94 -16.18
CA ASN A 373 -24.05 11.71 -16.37
C ASN A 373 -23.06 11.05 -17.33
N GLU A 374 -23.14 9.75 -17.52
CA GLU A 374 -22.21 8.95 -18.32
C GLU A 374 -22.97 7.89 -19.11
N ILE A 375 -22.51 7.59 -20.31
CA ILE A 375 -22.94 6.46 -21.12
C ILE A 375 -21.73 5.63 -21.56
N THR A 376 -21.97 4.35 -21.76
CA THR A 376 -21.07 3.48 -22.48
C THR A 376 -21.57 3.28 -23.91
N VAL A 377 -20.75 3.60 -24.86
CA VAL A 377 -20.99 3.40 -26.28
C VAL A 377 -20.29 2.15 -26.73
N SER A 378 -21.06 1.13 -27.15
CA SER A 378 -20.51 -0.14 -27.63
C SER A 378 -20.83 -0.30 -29.11
N THR A 379 -19.81 -0.54 -29.93
CA THR A 379 -19.94 -0.74 -31.39
C THR A 379 -19.61 -2.17 -31.76
N SER A 380 -20.20 -2.66 -32.85
CA SER A 380 -19.99 -4.04 -33.33
C SER A 380 -18.64 -4.26 -34.02
N SER A 381 -17.88 -3.21 -34.32
CA SER A 381 -16.56 -3.29 -34.94
C SER A 381 -15.72 -2.07 -34.60
N ASN A 382 -14.39 -2.18 -34.81
CA ASN A 382 -13.44 -1.06 -34.67
C ASN A 382 -13.44 -0.09 -35.87
N ASN A 383 -14.35 -0.27 -36.80
CA ASN A 383 -14.41 0.57 -38.00
C ASN A 383 -14.96 1.97 -37.73
N TYR A 384 -15.55 2.18 -36.58
CA TYR A 384 -16.09 3.49 -36.16
C TYR A 384 -15.01 4.28 -35.43
N ASN A 385 -14.81 5.53 -35.88
CA ASN A 385 -13.75 6.40 -35.37
C ASN A 385 -14.27 7.75 -34.82
N LEU A 386 -15.54 8.07 -35.07
CA LEU A 386 -16.15 9.32 -34.64
C LEU A 386 -17.51 9.09 -34.01
N LEU A 387 -17.71 9.65 -32.82
CA LEU A 387 -18.99 9.74 -32.12
C LEU A 387 -19.51 11.16 -32.15
N THR A 388 -20.79 11.33 -32.44
CA THR A 388 -21.47 12.62 -32.45
C THR A 388 -22.80 12.50 -31.72
N ILE A 389 -23.09 13.42 -30.81
CA ILE A 389 -24.40 13.55 -30.17
C ILE A 389 -25.03 14.85 -30.65
N ALA A 390 -26.26 14.77 -31.17
CA ALA A 390 -27.02 15.91 -31.64
C ALA A 390 -28.37 16.00 -30.89
N ASN A 391 -28.85 17.19 -30.66
CA ASN A 391 -30.19 17.43 -30.12
C ASN A 391 -31.26 17.19 -31.20
N MET A 392 -32.53 17.28 -30.82
CA MET A 392 -33.67 17.02 -31.72
C MET A 392 -33.78 18.03 -32.88
N SER A 393 -33.11 19.20 -32.82
CA SER A 393 -33.00 20.12 -33.94
C SER A 393 -31.82 19.81 -34.90
N GLY A 394 -31.07 18.72 -34.64
CA GLY A 394 -29.92 18.31 -35.44
C GLY A 394 -28.62 19.03 -35.11
N ARG A 395 -28.63 19.94 -34.12
CA ARG A 395 -27.41 20.63 -33.68
C ARG A 395 -26.51 19.66 -32.90
N VAL A 396 -25.27 19.54 -33.32
CA VAL A 396 -24.24 18.76 -32.59
C VAL A 396 -23.94 19.45 -31.25
N VAL A 397 -24.07 18.70 -30.16
CA VAL A 397 -23.83 19.14 -28.78
C VAL A 397 -22.60 18.48 -28.16
N LEU A 398 -22.16 17.33 -28.69
CA LEU A 398 -20.95 16.66 -28.29
C LEU A 398 -20.37 15.90 -29.48
N GLN A 399 -19.05 15.93 -29.61
CA GLN A 399 -18.32 15.16 -30.62
C GLN A 399 -17.01 14.67 -30.03
N GLU A 400 -16.74 13.36 -30.13
CA GLU A 400 -15.56 12.72 -29.63
C GLU A 400 -15.01 11.68 -30.62
N LYS A 401 -13.71 11.43 -30.54
CA LYS A 401 -13.07 10.35 -31.27
C LYS A 401 -13.36 9.03 -30.56
N LEU A 402 -13.84 8.02 -31.27
CA LEU A 402 -13.92 6.66 -30.78
C LEU A 402 -12.54 5.99 -30.92
N ILE A 403 -11.99 5.56 -29.77
CA ILE A 403 -10.70 4.92 -29.67
C ILE A 403 -10.84 3.42 -29.41
N THR A 404 -11.96 3.02 -28.80
CA THR A 404 -12.28 1.64 -28.47
C THR A 404 -13.73 1.29 -28.82
N ASN A 405 -14.02 0.00 -29.03
CA ASN A 405 -15.40 -0.49 -29.26
C ASN A 405 -16.32 -0.37 -28.08
N ASN A 406 -15.81 -0.04 -26.91
CA ASN A 406 -16.57 0.08 -25.66
C ASN A 406 -16.03 1.29 -24.91
N GLN A 407 -16.50 2.48 -25.26
CA GLN A 407 -15.99 3.74 -24.72
C GLN A 407 -17.01 4.39 -23.79
N LYS A 408 -16.56 4.85 -22.65
CA LYS A 408 -17.30 5.72 -21.75
C LYS A 408 -17.26 7.14 -22.28
N VAL A 409 -18.42 7.81 -22.23
CA VAL A 409 -18.63 9.18 -22.71
C VAL A 409 -19.32 9.98 -21.62
N ASP A 410 -18.70 11.07 -21.20
CA ASP A 410 -19.26 12.00 -20.24
C ASP A 410 -20.32 12.87 -20.91
N ILE A 411 -21.57 12.75 -20.45
CA ILE A 411 -22.71 13.52 -20.91
C ILE A 411 -23.25 14.45 -19.82
N SER A 412 -22.51 14.68 -18.74
CA SER A 412 -22.93 15.50 -17.59
C SER A 412 -23.30 16.94 -17.96
N ARG A 413 -22.79 17.44 -19.09
CA ARG A 413 -23.06 18.78 -19.62
C ARG A 413 -24.33 18.87 -20.47
N LEU A 414 -24.94 17.74 -20.84
CA LEU A 414 -26.15 17.71 -21.63
C LEU A 414 -27.38 18.00 -20.75
N THR A 415 -28.30 18.79 -21.21
CA THR A 415 -29.58 19.05 -20.53
C THR A 415 -30.49 17.80 -20.63
N PRO A 416 -31.41 17.57 -19.66
CA PRO A 416 -32.39 16.50 -19.80
C PRO A 416 -33.18 16.63 -21.10
N GLY A 417 -33.34 15.54 -21.82
CA GLY A 417 -34.01 15.52 -23.11
C GLY A 417 -33.64 14.32 -23.99
N GLN A 418 -34.13 14.39 -25.22
CA GLN A 418 -33.84 13.38 -26.25
C GLN A 418 -32.74 13.87 -27.17
N TYR A 419 -31.84 12.96 -27.52
CA TYR A 419 -30.73 13.18 -28.40
C TYR A 419 -30.59 12.04 -29.40
N THR A 420 -29.91 12.33 -30.49
CA THR A 420 -29.46 11.34 -31.46
C THR A 420 -27.99 11.15 -31.28
N ILE A 421 -27.57 9.90 -31.04
CA ILE A 421 -26.14 9.52 -31.01
C ILE A 421 -25.81 8.81 -32.31
N THR A 422 -24.73 9.24 -32.95
CA THR A 422 -24.26 8.75 -34.24
C THR A 422 -22.82 8.30 -34.08
N VAL A 423 -22.49 7.11 -34.57
CA VAL A 423 -21.11 6.66 -34.77
C VAL A 423 -20.84 6.53 -36.25
N THR A 424 -19.70 7.08 -36.70
CA THR A 424 -19.30 7.10 -38.12
C THR A 424 -17.93 6.46 -38.26
N GLY A 425 -17.76 5.68 -39.33
CA GLY A 425 -16.51 5.03 -39.70
C GLY A 425 -16.35 5.05 -41.22
N VAL A 426 -15.39 4.25 -41.73
CA VAL A 426 -15.14 4.18 -43.16
C VAL A 426 -16.30 3.49 -43.88
N GLY A 427 -17.13 4.29 -44.56
CA GLY A 427 -18.27 3.78 -45.32
C GLY A 427 -19.50 3.38 -44.51
N GLU A 428 -19.47 3.53 -43.20
CA GLU A 428 -20.59 3.15 -42.29
C GLU A 428 -21.01 4.30 -41.36
N LYS A 429 -22.31 4.40 -41.15
CA LYS A 429 -22.91 5.32 -40.20
C LYS A 429 -24.04 4.61 -39.48
N VAL A 430 -24.01 4.61 -38.16
CA VAL A 430 -25.06 4.04 -37.31
C VAL A 430 -25.58 5.08 -36.34
N VAL A 431 -26.91 5.05 -36.14
CA VAL A 431 -27.64 6.05 -35.36
C VAL A 431 -28.50 5.35 -34.33
N GLU A 432 -28.49 5.83 -33.10
CA GLU A 432 -29.36 5.39 -32.01
C GLU A 432 -29.93 6.61 -31.26
N ARG A 433 -31.00 6.36 -30.52
CA ARG A 433 -31.62 7.38 -29.67
C ARG A 433 -31.00 7.32 -28.27
N LEU A 434 -30.70 8.48 -27.71
CA LEU A 434 -30.25 8.65 -26.34
C LEU A 434 -31.28 9.52 -25.58
N VAL A 435 -31.65 9.10 -24.38
CA VAL A 435 -32.47 9.85 -23.44
C VAL A 435 -31.62 10.23 -22.23
N VAL A 436 -31.49 11.52 -21.98
CA VAL A 436 -30.81 12.06 -20.80
C VAL A 436 -31.85 12.46 -19.77
N VAL A 437 -31.67 11.99 -18.54
CA VAL A 437 -32.56 12.32 -17.39
C VAL A 437 -31.70 12.84 -16.24
N ARG A 438 -32.31 13.58 -15.35
CA ARG A 438 -31.68 14.05 -14.11
C ARG A 438 -32.70 14.04 -12.98
#